data_e4570a8bd41f7bf2c65d180c3687ef02
#
_entry.id   e4570a8bd41f7bf2c65d180c3687ef02
#
_cell.length_a   1.000
_cell.length_b   1.000
_cell.length_c   1.000
_cell.angle_alpha   90.00
_cell.angle_beta   90.00
_cell.angle_gamma   90.00
#
_symmetry.space_group_name_H-M   'P 1'
#
loop_
_entity.id
_entity.type
_entity.pdbx_description
1 polymer ?
#
loop_
_entity_poly.entity_id
_entity_poly.type
_entity_poly.pdbx_seq_one_letter_code
_entity_poly.pdbx_strand_id
1 'polypeptide(L)'
;MLQSERQLKHQRVVKLLDELNLDTVVLRKSPNTAWFSGSRVHVPNSLDSSCFDIVLSRDGYYFHTNNIEAPRLRAEELLVDDDLRSHPWWISRDSLLPKGKGVGSDIKEADREYIPQLDLLRMSVCPDEINRLDKIATDSAAALFSLAPKIKPTQTELQVAGLITSALWEHELETVFLGVAGIDRVNKFRHPLPTNSTIGTQLSVSICARRKGLIVSTTRIFSFEKISSERSQEYVRLLNVEAALLEHTQSGKLLSDAFKAGASEYANQGFASNEWHHHHQGGTTGYLPRELVANADTHIENLDNQAFAWNPTASGLKAESTWIANKFEVKQLGSDLNWPHISVANRLRPNILEIL
;
A
#
# COMPACT_ATOMS: atom_id res chain seq x y z
N MET A 1 8.02 16.45 -1.11
CA MET A 1 9.11 15.89 -0.25
C MET A 1 9.95 17.03 0.29
N LEU A 2 10.43 16.92 1.53
CA LEU A 2 11.36 17.89 2.12
C LEU A 2 12.80 17.53 1.78
N GLN A 3 13.70 18.53 1.73
CA GLN A 3 15.12 18.32 1.49
C GLN A 3 15.76 17.45 2.60
N SER A 4 15.34 17.63 3.86
CA SER A 4 15.79 16.81 5.00
C SER A 4 15.42 15.33 4.86
N GLU A 5 14.24 15.02 4.36
CA GLU A 5 13.82 13.66 4.06
C GLU A 5 14.69 13.04 2.95
N ARG A 6 14.98 13.80 1.89
CA ARG A 6 15.85 13.36 0.81
C ARG A 6 17.26 13.03 1.29
N GLN A 7 17.80 13.88 2.16
CA GLN A 7 19.12 13.66 2.80
C GLN A 7 19.15 12.39 3.65
N LEU A 8 18.12 12.16 4.47
CA LEU A 8 18.01 10.93 5.26
C LEU A 8 18.00 9.68 4.38
N LYS A 9 17.25 9.70 3.29
CA LYS A 9 17.18 8.58 2.35
C LYS A 9 18.52 8.37 1.62
N HIS A 10 19.19 9.44 1.23
CA HIS A 10 20.53 9.36 0.65
C HIS A 10 21.53 8.72 1.62
N GLN A 11 21.52 9.10 2.89
CA GLN A 11 22.38 8.49 3.93
C GLN A 11 22.14 6.98 4.08
N ARG A 12 20.89 6.51 3.98
CA ARG A 12 20.58 5.07 4.00
C ARG A 12 21.21 4.35 2.80
N VAL A 13 21.18 4.98 1.61
CA VAL A 13 21.80 4.41 0.40
C VAL A 13 23.33 4.42 0.55
N VAL A 14 23.94 5.50 1.02
CA VAL A 14 25.39 5.58 1.23
C VAL A 14 25.86 4.48 2.19
N LYS A 15 25.15 4.25 3.30
CA LYS A 15 25.46 3.15 4.21
C LYS A 15 25.45 1.79 3.49
N LEU A 16 24.46 1.54 2.65
CA LEU A 16 24.39 0.30 1.87
C LEU A 16 25.52 0.19 0.83
N LEU A 17 25.93 1.31 0.19
CA LEU A 17 27.08 1.34 -0.70
C LEU A 17 28.37 0.92 0.02
N ASP A 18 28.55 1.41 1.25
CA ASP A 18 29.71 1.05 2.08
C ASP A 18 29.68 -0.43 2.48
N GLU A 19 28.55 -0.95 2.93
CA GLU A 19 28.37 -2.35 3.31
C GLU A 19 28.64 -3.33 2.15
N LEU A 20 28.30 -2.95 0.93
CA LEU A 20 28.44 -3.78 -0.28
C LEU A 20 29.69 -3.47 -1.10
N ASN A 21 30.50 -2.48 -0.66
CA ASN A 21 31.70 -2.00 -1.39
C ASN A 21 31.37 -1.60 -2.84
N LEU A 22 30.27 -0.84 -3.02
CA LEU A 22 29.85 -0.28 -4.29
C LEU A 22 30.16 1.23 -4.35
N ASP A 23 30.38 1.75 -5.55
CA ASP A 23 30.58 3.19 -5.78
C ASP A 23 29.27 3.92 -6.05
N THR A 24 28.34 3.25 -6.74
CA THR A 24 27.12 3.85 -7.25
C THR A 24 26.00 2.81 -7.32
N VAL A 25 24.77 3.25 -7.10
CA VAL A 25 23.55 2.49 -7.43
C VAL A 25 22.65 3.28 -8.37
N VAL A 26 21.95 2.56 -9.22
CA VAL A 26 20.93 3.09 -10.11
C VAL A 26 19.55 2.55 -9.68
N LEU A 27 18.64 3.43 -9.26
CA LEU A 27 17.25 3.10 -8.97
C LEU A 27 16.43 3.25 -10.24
N ARG A 28 15.74 2.20 -10.62
CA ARG A 28 14.92 2.10 -11.84
C ARG A 28 13.51 1.57 -11.58
N LYS A 29 13.31 0.77 -10.53
CA LYS A 29 11.99 0.32 -10.10
C LYS A 29 11.13 1.49 -9.63
N SER A 30 9.88 1.52 -10.06
CA SER A 30 8.92 2.54 -9.65
C SER A 30 8.79 2.72 -8.12
N PRO A 31 8.72 1.68 -7.27
CA PRO A 31 8.67 1.86 -5.82
C PRO A 31 9.92 2.56 -5.24
N ASN A 32 11.11 2.19 -5.71
CA ASN A 32 12.37 2.76 -5.21
C ASN A 32 12.58 4.19 -5.68
N THR A 33 12.27 4.48 -6.95
CA THR A 33 12.34 5.86 -7.48
C THR A 33 11.29 6.75 -6.83
N ALA A 34 10.07 6.27 -6.59
CA ALA A 34 9.05 7.01 -5.85
C ALA A 34 9.44 7.25 -4.39
N TRP A 35 9.99 6.24 -3.72
CA TRP A 35 10.51 6.38 -2.36
C TRP A 35 11.56 7.49 -2.26
N PHE A 36 12.58 7.46 -3.12
CA PHE A 36 13.65 8.44 -3.06
C PHE A 36 13.20 9.83 -3.49
N SER A 37 12.39 9.95 -4.54
CA SER A 37 12.00 11.25 -5.12
C SER A 37 10.76 11.89 -4.47
N GLY A 38 9.80 11.09 -3.97
CA GLY A 38 8.47 11.54 -3.57
C GLY A 38 7.60 12.01 -4.73
N SER A 39 7.86 11.51 -5.93
CA SER A 39 7.26 11.96 -7.19
C SER A 39 6.31 10.92 -7.76
N ARG A 40 5.45 11.33 -8.70
CA ARG A 40 4.73 10.42 -9.59
C ARG A 40 5.70 9.88 -10.64
N VAL A 41 5.88 8.58 -10.65
CA VAL A 41 6.94 7.90 -11.43
C VAL A 41 6.39 7.04 -12.57
N HIS A 42 5.08 6.81 -12.61
CA HIS A 42 4.44 5.95 -13.59
C HIS A 42 3.98 6.75 -14.81
N VAL A 43 4.52 6.41 -15.96
CA VAL A 43 4.04 6.86 -17.28
C VAL A 43 4.42 5.78 -18.30
N PRO A 44 3.57 4.89 -18.69
CA PRO A 44 2.23 4.57 -18.19
C PRO A 44 2.23 3.74 -16.89
N ASN A 45 1.07 3.64 -16.24
CA ASN A 45 0.89 2.92 -14.96
C ASN A 45 1.15 1.41 -15.00
N SER A 46 1.18 0.80 -16.18
CA SER A 46 1.38 -0.63 -16.39
C SER A 46 2.85 -1.06 -16.39
N LEU A 47 3.78 -0.11 -16.28
CA LEU A 47 5.22 -0.42 -16.28
C LEU A 47 5.75 -0.51 -14.84
N ASP A 48 6.54 -1.54 -14.58
CA ASP A 48 7.27 -1.69 -13.30
C ASP A 48 8.42 -0.70 -13.17
N SER A 49 8.99 -0.28 -14.31
CA SER A 49 10.05 0.72 -14.35
C SER A 49 9.50 2.13 -14.30
N SER A 50 10.19 3.00 -13.60
CA SER A 50 9.91 4.43 -13.54
C SER A 50 10.15 5.12 -14.88
N CYS A 51 9.49 6.27 -15.10
CA CYS A 51 9.76 7.14 -16.25
C CYS A 51 11.11 7.87 -16.15
N PHE A 52 11.80 7.79 -15.04
CA PHE A 52 13.16 8.31 -14.81
C PHE A 52 13.97 7.35 -13.95
N ASP A 53 15.29 7.48 -13.99
CA ASP A 53 16.23 6.77 -13.12
C ASP A 53 16.81 7.73 -12.08
N ILE A 54 17.29 7.20 -10.97
CA ILE A 54 18.03 7.95 -9.97
C ILE A 54 19.38 7.28 -9.79
N VAL A 55 20.44 8.02 -10.01
CA VAL A 55 21.81 7.59 -9.80
C VAL A 55 22.31 8.18 -8.49
N LEU A 56 22.73 7.30 -7.59
CA LEU A 56 23.17 7.69 -6.25
C LEU A 56 24.61 7.22 -6.01
N SER A 57 25.43 8.09 -5.45
CA SER A 57 26.78 7.81 -4.98
C SER A 57 26.99 8.42 -3.59
N ARG A 58 28.21 8.29 -3.04
CA ARG A 58 28.56 8.94 -1.76
C ARG A 58 28.51 10.46 -1.85
N ASP A 59 28.85 11.01 -3.00
CA ASP A 59 28.97 12.46 -3.21
C ASP A 59 27.61 13.14 -3.47
N GLY A 60 26.59 12.36 -3.83
CA GLY A 60 25.27 12.90 -4.12
C GLY A 60 24.44 12.03 -5.06
N TYR A 61 23.47 12.66 -5.67
CA TYR A 61 22.53 11.97 -6.58
C TYR A 61 22.11 12.90 -7.72
N TYR A 62 21.66 12.30 -8.83
CA TYR A 62 20.99 13.00 -9.92
C TYR A 62 19.85 12.16 -10.48
N PHE A 63 18.90 12.85 -11.11
CA PHE A 63 17.79 12.26 -11.85
C PHE A 63 18.12 12.21 -13.33
N HIS A 64 17.74 11.13 -13.99
CA HIS A 64 18.00 10.95 -15.40
C HIS A 64 16.73 10.51 -16.13
N THR A 65 16.33 11.23 -17.18
CA THR A 65 15.12 10.94 -17.95
C THR A 65 15.28 11.35 -19.40
N ASN A 66 14.27 11.11 -20.23
CA ASN A 66 14.23 11.62 -21.59
C ASN A 66 13.66 13.06 -21.65
N ASN A 67 13.81 13.69 -22.81
CA ASN A 67 13.34 15.06 -23.05
C ASN A 67 11.81 15.22 -23.10
N ILE A 68 11.05 14.14 -23.16
CA ILE A 68 9.57 14.19 -23.07
C ILE A 68 9.14 14.42 -21.63
N GLU A 69 9.72 13.69 -20.69
CA GLU A 69 9.34 13.73 -19.28
C GLU A 69 10.02 14.86 -18.49
N ALA A 70 11.20 15.32 -18.94
CA ALA A 70 11.98 16.30 -18.21
C ALA A 70 11.22 17.60 -17.86
N PRO A 71 10.43 18.23 -18.75
CA PRO A 71 9.69 19.44 -18.42
C PRO A 71 8.67 19.24 -17.30
N ARG A 72 7.89 18.14 -17.36
CA ARG A 72 6.90 17.81 -16.33
C ARG A 72 7.56 17.52 -14.98
N LEU A 73 8.60 16.69 -14.98
CA LEU A 73 9.33 16.37 -13.75
C LEU A 73 9.91 17.62 -13.09
N ARG A 74 10.49 18.53 -13.88
CA ARG A 74 11.04 19.78 -13.37
C ARG A 74 9.97 20.70 -12.79
N ALA A 75 8.82 20.80 -13.45
CA ALA A 75 7.78 21.75 -13.06
C ALA A 75 6.89 21.25 -11.90
N GLU A 76 6.65 19.92 -11.81
CA GLU A 76 5.58 19.37 -10.98
C GLU A 76 6.06 18.40 -9.90
N GLU A 77 7.23 17.76 -10.05
CA GLU A 77 7.58 16.62 -9.22
C GLU A 77 8.87 16.79 -8.41
N LEU A 78 9.90 17.37 -8.99
CA LEU A 78 11.23 17.48 -8.37
C LEU A 78 11.41 18.77 -7.59
N LEU A 79 12.37 18.77 -6.67
CA LEU A 79 12.79 19.99 -5.97
C LEU A 79 13.51 20.92 -6.95
N VAL A 80 13.48 22.21 -6.68
CA VAL A 80 14.07 23.25 -7.56
C VAL A 80 15.55 22.99 -7.80
N ASP A 81 16.27 22.56 -6.77
CA ASP A 81 17.73 22.32 -6.82
C ASP A 81 18.12 20.88 -7.20
N ASP A 82 17.15 20.02 -7.53
CA ASP A 82 17.47 18.67 -7.98
C ASP A 82 18.22 18.69 -9.33
N ASP A 83 19.35 17.96 -9.42
CA ASP A 83 20.09 17.77 -10.69
C ASP A 83 19.28 16.83 -11.60
N LEU A 84 18.57 17.38 -12.56
CA LEU A 84 17.83 16.64 -13.58
C LEU A 84 18.59 16.70 -14.92
N ARG A 85 19.05 15.55 -15.37
CA ARG A 85 19.70 15.35 -16.65
C ARG A 85 18.74 14.73 -17.64
N SER A 86 18.72 15.22 -18.88
CA SER A 86 17.82 14.70 -19.91
C SER A 86 18.57 14.35 -21.19
N HIS A 87 18.01 13.43 -21.96
CA HIS A 87 18.53 12.98 -23.25
C HIS A 87 17.39 12.92 -24.27
N PRO A 88 17.69 12.93 -25.57
CA PRO A 88 16.70 12.71 -26.62
C PRO A 88 16.02 11.34 -26.48
N TRP A 89 14.68 11.28 -26.58
CA TRP A 89 13.90 10.07 -26.35
C TRP A 89 14.27 8.88 -27.25
N TRP A 90 14.88 9.14 -28.44
CA TRP A 90 15.33 8.11 -29.37
C TRP A 90 16.70 7.51 -29.05
N ILE A 91 17.38 7.98 -28.01
CA ILE A 91 18.60 7.39 -27.48
C ILE A 91 18.22 6.45 -26.33
N SER A 92 18.80 5.27 -26.28
CA SER A 92 18.56 4.34 -25.18
C SER A 92 19.00 4.93 -23.84
N ARG A 93 18.04 5.08 -22.92
CA ARG A 93 18.27 5.55 -21.56
C ARG A 93 19.38 4.76 -20.86
N ASP A 94 19.37 3.44 -21.03
CA ASP A 94 20.33 2.54 -20.41
C ASP A 94 21.79 2.80 -20.84
N SER A 95 22.01 3.24 -22.07
CA SER A 95 23.37 3.53 -22.58
C SER A 95 24.05 4.72 -21.88
N LEU A 96 23.28 5.55 -21.17
CA LEU A 96 23.74 6.78 -20.54
C LEU A 96 23.90 6.66 -19.01
N LEU A 97 23.51 5.53 -18.45
CA LEU A 97 23.62 5.26 -17.02
C LEU A 97 24.95 4.59 -16.67
N PRO A 98 25.48 4.77 -15.45
CA PRO A 98 26.69 4.08 -14.99
C PRO A 98 26.59 2.57 -15.13
N LYS A 99 27.70 1.91 -15.50
CA LYS A 99 27.82 0.46 -15.73
C LYS A 99 29.15 -0.07 -15.23
N GLY A 100 29.23 -1.39 -15.05
CA GLY A 100 30.47 -2.09 -14.76
C GLY A 100 30.68 -2.36 -13.27
N LYS A 101 31.93 -2.68 -12.91
CA LYS A 101 32.30 -3.04 -11.54
C LYS A 101 32.05 -1.88 -10.58
N GLY A 102 31.49 -2.17 -9.41
CA GLY A 102 31.16 -1.17 -8.40
C GLY A 102 29.82 -0.44 -8.64
N VAL A 103 29.06 -0.82 -9.67
CA VAL A 103 27.75 -0.23 -9.96
C VAL A 103 26.64 -1.24 -9.67
N GLY A 104 25.75 -0.89 -8.75
CA GLY A 104 24.57 -1.67 -8.39
C GLY A 104 23.28 -1.15 -9.06
N SER A 105 22.25 -2.00 -9.09
CA SER A 105 20.92 -1.66 -9.57
C SER A 105 19.84 -2.40 -8.78
N ASP A 106 18.67 -1.81 -8.69
CA ASP A 106 17.46 -2.43 -8.09
C ASP A 106 16.73 -3.38 -9.06
N ILE A 107 17.17 -3.47 -10.31
CA ILE A 107 16.69 -4.45 -11.29
C ILE A 107 17.84 -5.36 -11.77
N LYS A 108 17.49 -6.54 -12.25
CA LYS A 108 18.47 -7.49 -12.82
C LYS A 108 18.87 -7.03 -14.23
N GLU A 109 20.14 -6.73 -14.42
CA GLU A 109 20.73 -6.27 -15.68
C GLU A 109 22.08 -6.93 -15.91
N ALA A 110 22.55 -6.95 -17.15
CA ALA A 110 23.83 -7.58 -17.50
C ALA A 110 25.05 -6.82 -16.96
N ASP A 111 24.97 -5.48 -16.93
CA ASP A 111 26.11 -4.61 -16.71
C ASP A 111 26.14 -3.96 -15.30
N ARG A 112 25.24 -4.39 -14.40
CA ARG A 112 25.13 -3.89 -13.01
C ARG A 112 24.86 -5.04 -12.05
N GLU A 113 25.37 -4.93 -10.83
CA GLU A 113 25.08 -5.87 -9.76
C GLU A 113 23.64 -5.69 -9.27
N TYR A 114 22.87 -6.77 -9.21
CA TYR A 114 21.51 -6.72 -8.67
C TYR A 114 21.53 -6.63 -7.14
N ILE A 115 20.94 -5.56 -6.57
CA ILE A 115 20.95 -5.26 -5.14
C ILE A 115 19.52 -5.32 -4.58
N PRO A 116 19.01 -6.49 -4.19
CA PRO A 116 17.66 -6.63 -3.62
C PRO A 116 17.51 -5.89 -2.28
N GLN A 117 18.61 -5.63 -1.56
CA GLN A 117 18.61 -4.89 -0.30
C GLN A 117 18.10 -3.46 -0.46
N LEU A 118 18.12 -2.88 -1.65
CA LEU A 118 17.51 -1.56 -1.93
C LEU A 118 16.01 -1.54 -1.62
N ASP A 119 15.33 -2.67 -1.81
CA ASP A 119 13.90 -2.78 -1.48
C ASP A 119 13.65 -2.68 0.04
N LEU A 120 14.60 -3.10 0.88
CA LEU A 120 14.47 -3.02 2.33
C LEU A 120 14.59 -1.58 2.86
N LEU A 121 15.32 -0.71 2.16
CA LEU A 121 15.56 0.67 2.60
C LEU A 121 14.29 1.51 2.69
N ARG A 122 13.25 1.16 1.91
CA ARG A 122 11.97 1.89 1.89
C ARG A 122 10.94 1.34 2.88
N MET A 123 11.18 0.17 3.50
CA MET A 123 10.19 -0.49 4.36
C MET A 123 10.01 0.19 5.72
N SER A 124 11.05 0.87 6.24
CA SER A 124 10.93 1.74 7.41
C SER A 124 10.70 3.17 6.94
N VAL A 125 9.47 3.66 7.12
CA VAL A 125 9.07 5.00 6.64
C VAL A 125 9.53 6.10 7.62
N CYS A 126 9.86 7.26 7.09
CA CYS A 126 10.22 8.42 7.90
C CYS A 126 8.97 9.18 8.40
N PRO A 127 9.10 10.10 9.37
CA PRO A 127 7.94 10.83 9.92
C PRO A 127 7.10 11.56 8.87
N ASP A 128 7.72 12.15 7.86
CA ASP A 128 7.00 12.83 6.79
C ASP A 128 6.23 11.84 5.89
N GLU A 129 6.74 10.63 5.70
CA GLU A 129 6.03 9.56 5.00
C GLU A 129 4.84 9.05 5.82
N ILE A 130 4.97 8.94 7.16
CA ILE A 130 3.85 8.59 8.04
C ILE A 130 2.73 9.62 7.91
N ASN A 131 3.04 10.92 7.93
CA ASN A 131 2.07 11.98 7.74
C ASN A 131 1.37 11.91 6.38
N ARG A 132 2.11 11.60 5.32
CA ARG A 132 1.53 11.41 3.98
C ARG A 132 0.64 10.15 3.91
N LEU A 133 1.06 9.04 4.49
CA LEU A 133 0.25 7.82 4.57
C LEU A 133 -1.04 8.05 5.37
N ASP A 134 -0.97 8.75 6.48
CA ASP A 134 -2.13 9.14 7.30
C ASP A 134 -3.12 9.99 6.49
N LYS A 135 -2.61 10.98 5.73
CA LYS A 135 -3.44 11.81 4.84
C LYS A 135 -4.07 10.98 3.71
N ILE A 136 -3.35 10.04 3.09
CA ILE A 136 -3.89 9.16 2.05
C ILE A 136 -5.00 8.28 2.64
N ALA A 137 -4.81 7.72 3.84
CA ALA A 137 -5.80 6.89 4.50
C ALA A 137 -7.07 7.69 4.85
N THR A 138 -6.91 8.91 5.37
CA THR A 138 -8.03 9.84 5.66
C THR A 138 -8.79 10.20 4.39
N ASP A 139 -8.10 10.59 3.32
CA ASP A 139 -8.73 10.95 2.05
C ASP A 139 -9.44 9.75 1.40
N SER A 140 -8.86 8.55 1.51
CA SER A 140 -9.50 7.31 1.03
C SER A 140 -10.79 7.01 1.77
N ALA A 141 -10.80 7.18 3.09
CA ALA A 141 -12.00 6.99 3.91
C ALA A 141 -13.08 8.02 3.56
N ALA A 142 -12.71 9.29 3.41
CA ALA A 142 -13.62 10.37 3.01
C ALA A 142 -14.22 10.13 1.62
N ALA A 143 -13.39 9.72 0.65
CA ALA A 143 -13.84 9.36 -0.69
C ALA A 143 -14.89 8.24 -0.65
N LEU A 144 -14.63 7.15 0.08
CA LEU A 144 -15.58 6.04 0.21
C LEU A 144 -16.86 6.46 0.93
N PHE A 145 -16.77 7.24 2.01
CA PHE A 145 -17.96 7.73 2.73
C PHE A 145 -18.83 8.64 1.85
N SER A 146 -18.24 9.47 1.00
CA SER A 146 -18.96 10.36 0.08
C SER A 146 -19.88 9.65 -0.92
N LEU A 147 -19.68 8.33 -1.07
CA LEU A 147 -20.47 7.50 -1.97
C LEU A 147 -21.77 6.99 -1.33
N ALA A 148 -21.90 7.01 0.01
CA ALA A 148 -23.07 6.49 0.69
C ALA A 148 -24.40 7.01 0.11
N PRO A 149 -24.61 8.32 -0.16
CA PRO A 149 -25.84 8.81 -0.76
C PRO A 149 -25.95 8.55 -2.28
N LYS A 150 -24.89 8.08 -2.94
CA LYS A 150 -24.80 7.92 -4.40
C LYS A 150 -24.98 6.47 -4.85
N ILE A 151 -24.75 5.51 -3.95
CA ILE A 151 -24.80 4.07 -4.25
C ILE A 151 -26.22 3.54 -4.01
N LYS A 152 -26.71 2.71 -4.96
CA LYS A 152 -28.03 2.08 -4.88
C LYS A 152 -27.93 0.57 -5.14
N PRO A 153 -28.75 -0.28 -4.47
CA PRO A 153 -28.72 -1.73 -4.64
C PRO A 153 -28.86 -2.23 -6.09
N THR A 154 -29.49 -1.44 -6.94
CA THR A 154 -29.75 -1.77 -8.34
C THR A 154 -28.58 -1.47 -9.28
N GLN A 155 -27.56 -0.77 -8.79
CA GLN A 155 -26.37 -0.48 -9.61
C GLN A 155 -25.53 -1.74 -9.79
N THR A 156 -24.79 -1.76 -10.92
CA THR A 156 -23.80 -2.81 -11.17
C THR A 156 -22.49 -2.49 -10.43
N GLU A 157 -21.70 -3.51 -10.16
CA GLU A 157 -20.37 -3.35 -9.59
C GLU A 157 -19.47 -2.44 -10.45
N LEU A 158 -19.59 -2.50 -11.78
CA LEU A 158 -18.89 -1.60 -12.72
C LEU A 158 -19.30 -0.14 -12.56
N GLN A 159 -20.58 0.14 -12.37
CA GLN A 159 -21.06 1.50 -12.14
C GLN A 159 -20.52 2.05 -10.82
N VAL A 160 -20.53 1.23 -9.77
CA VAL A 160 -19.96 1.61 -8.47
C VAL A 160 -18.45 1.80 -8.56
N ALA A 161 -17.74 0.94 -9.28
CA ALA A 161 -16.29 1.08 -9.51
C ALA A 161 -15.95 2.42 -10.17
N GLY A 162 -16.76 2.87 -11.14
CA GLY A 162 -16.63 4.19 -11.76
C GLY A 162 -16.79 5.33 -10.75
N LEU A 163 -17.79 5.25 -9.87
CA LEU A 163 -18.01 6.24 -8.79
C LEU A 163 -16.84 6.28 -7.80
N ILE A 164 -16.33 5.11 -7.39
CA ILE A 164 -15.19 5.01 -6.48
C ILE A 164 -13.95 5.66 -7.10
N THR A 165 -13.66 5.32 -8.36
CA THR A 165 -12.48 5.86 -9.05
C THR A 165 -12.57 7.38 -9.18
N SER A 166 -13.75 7.92 -9.53
CA SER A 166 -13.97 9.37 -9.59
C SER A 166 -13.72 10.03 -8.23
N ALA A 167 -14.32 9.50 -7.15
CA ALA A 167 -14.16 10.04 -5.82
C ALA A 167 -12.70 10.00 -5.31
N LEU A 168 -11.95 8.95 -5.66
CA LEU A 168 -10.52 8.87 -5.31
C LEU A 168 -9.69 9.92 -6.07
N TRP A 169 -9.96 10.14 -7.36
CA TRP A 169 -9.26 11.16 -8.14
C TRP A 169 -9.55 12.59 -7.70
N GLU A 170 -10.71 12.90 -7.12
CA GLU A 170 -10.98 14.20 -6.47
C GLU A 170 -10.00 14.50 -5.33
N HIS A 171 -9.35 13.47 -4.78
CA HIS A 171 -8.32 13.55 -3.76
C HIS A 171 -6.90 13.23 -4.29
N GLU A 172 -6.66 13.26 -5.59
CA GLU A 172 -5.37 12.90 -6.22
C GLU A 172 -4.91 11.46 -5.87
N LEU A 173 -5.85 10.54 -5.68
CA LEU A 173 -5.59 9.15 -5.35
C LEU A 173 -5.77 8.26 -6.58
N GLU A 174 -4.68 7.61 -6.99
CA GLU A 174 -4.70 6.60 -8.05
C GLU A 174 -5.19 5.27 -7.50
N THR A 175 -6.02 4.57 -8.27
CA THR A 175 -6.51 3.24 -7.90
C THR A 175 -5.53 2.17 -8.38
N VAL A 176 -4.73 1.60 -7.49
CA VAL A 176 -3.79 0.50 -7.80
C VAL A 176 -4.50 -0.85 -7.79
N PHE A 177 -5.43 -1.04 -6.85
CA PHE A 177 -6.33 -2.17 -6.79
C PHE A 177 -7.73 -1.69 -6.44
N LEU A 178 -8.72 -2.27 -7.10
CA LEU A 178 -10.14 -2.03 -6.85
C LEU A 178 -10.91 -3.35 -6.88
N GLY A 179 -11.30 -3.82 -5.71
CA GLY A 179 -12.23 -4.94 -5.54
C GLY A 179 -13.61 -4.40 -5.21
N VAL A 180 -14.62 -4.82 -5.97
CA VAL A 180 -16.03 -4.46 -5.74
C VAL A 180 -16.86 -5.72 -5.87
N ALA A 181 -17.61 -6.07 -4.83
CA ALA A 181 -18.50 -7.23 -4.86
C ALA A 181 -19.82 -6.93 -4.17
N GLY A 182 -20.91 -7.22 -4.87
CA GLY A 182 -22.24 -7.33 -4.31
C GLY A 182 -22.44 -8.64 -3.54
N ILE A 183 -23.61 -8.78 -2.90
CA ILE A 183 -23.96 -9.90 -2.01
C ILE A 183 -23.77 -11.29 -2.63
N ASP A 184 -24.09 -11.45 -3.93
CA ASP A 184 -24.02 -12.75 -4.62
C ASP A 184 -22.58 -13.21 -4.90
N ARG A 185 -21.60 -12.29 -4.86
CA ARG A 185 -20.23 -12.56 -5.24
C ARG A 185 -19.23 -12.46 -4.08
N VAL A 186 -19.52 -11.68 -3.05
CA VAL A 186 -18.61 -11.44 -1.94
C VAL A 186 -18.25 -12.73 -1.19
N ASN A 187 -19.15 -13.72 -1.13
CA ASN A 187 -18.88 -15.03 -0.53
C ASN A 187 -18.07 -15.99 -1.44
N LYS A 188 -18.01 -15.71 -2.74
CA LYS A 188 -17.40 -16.61 -3.73
C LYS A 188 -15.95 -16.24 -4.03
N PHE A 189 -15.62 -14.94 -3.97
CA PHE A 189 -14.32 -14.44 -4.43
C PHE A 189 -13.66 -13.57 -3.35
N ARG A 190 -12.40 -13.84 -3.06
CA ARG A 190 -11.61 -13.04 -2.09
C ARG A 190 -11.02 -11.77 -2.73
N HIS A 191 -10.72 -11.81 -4.03
CA HIS A 191 -10.33 -10.65 -4.83
C HIS A 191 -11.32 -10.44 -5.98
N PRO A 192 -12.54 -9.97 -5.69
CA PRO A 192 -13.57 -9.79 -6.71
C PRO A 192 -13.29 -8.55 -7.55
N LEU A 193 -12.99 -8.74 -8.82
CA LEU A 193 -12.98 -7.62 -9.77
C LEU A 193 -14.41 -7.25 -10.13
N PRO A 194 -14.71 -5.94 -10.35
CA PRO A 194 -16.06 -5.48 -10.66
C PRO A 194 -16.60 -6.06 -11.96
N THR A 195 -17.87 -6.41 -11.97
CA THR A 195 -18.60 -6.97 -13.14
C THR A 195 -19.92 -6.24 -13.36
N ASN A 196 -20.72 -6.73 -14.35
CA ASN A 196 -22.09 -6.26 -14.58
C ASN A 196 -23.11 -6.83 -13.57
N SER A 197 -22.69 -7.62 -12.58
CA SER A 197 -23.59 -8.08 -11.51
C SER A 197 -24.06 -6.90 -10.70
N THR A 198 -25.33 -6.91 -10.28
CA THR A 198 -25.88 -5.92 -9.33
C THR A 198 -25.28 -6.11 -7.94
N ILE A 199 -25.11 -5.02 -7.20
CA ILE A 199 -24.56 -5.08 -5.85
C ILE A 199 -25.51 -5.70 -4.83
N GLY A 200 -26.86 -5.56 -5.03
CA GLY A 200 -27.85 -6.12 -4.12
C GLY A 200 -27.83 -5.47 -2.74
N THR A 201 -28.13 -6.25 -1.70
CA THR A 201 -28.31 -5.74 -0.33
C THR A 201 -27.00 -5.47 0.42
N GLN A 202 -25.85 -5.96 -0.06
CA GLN A 202 -24.54 -5.70 0.54
C GLN A 202 -23.53 -5.39 -0.55
N LEU A 203 -22.63 -4.47 -0.24
CA LEU A 203 -21.49 -4.12 -1.10
C LEU A 203 -20.21 -4.15 -0.27
N SER A 204 -19.20 -4.88 -0.73
CA SER A 204 -17.84 -4.81 -0.20
C SER A 204 -16.93 -4.09 -1.20
N VAL A 205 -16.21 -3.09 -0.73
CA VAL A 205 -15.24 -2.31 -1.49
C VAL A 205 -13.88 -2.45 -0.85
N SER A 206 -12.91 -2.95 -1.61
CA SER A 206 -11.50 -3.01 -1.22
C SER A 206 -10.67 -2.18 -2.19
N ILE A 207 -9.88 -1.26 -1.67
CA ILE A 207 -9.00 -0.41 -2.49
C ILE A 207 -7.55 -0.47 -2.01
N CYS A 208 -6.61 -0.35 -2.96
CA CYS A 208 -5.27 0.13 -2.70
C CYS A 208 -5.14 1.48 -3.40
N ALA A 209 -5.10 2.56 -2.63
CA ALA A 209 -5.03 3.93 -3.13
C ALA A 209 -3.60 4.45 -3.03
N ARG A 210 -3.10 5.08 -4.11
CA ARG A 210 -1.72 5.56 -4.23
C ARG A 210 -1.67 7.07 -4.44
N ARG A 211 -0.76 7.74 -3.73
CA ARG A 211 -0.36 9.12 -4.03
C ARG A 211 1.16 9.25 -3.96
N LYS A 212 1.78 9.69 -5.05
CA LYS A 212 3.25 9.87 -5.15
C LYS A 212 4.04 8.64 -4.67
N GLY A 213 3.58 7.45 -5.07
CA GLY A 213 4.18 6.17 -4.76
C GLY A 213 3.71 5.52 -3.45
N LEU A 214 3.35 6.27 -2.42
CA LEU A 214 2.83 5.73 -1.16
C LEU A 214 1.43 5.14 -1.34
N ILE A 215 1.19 3.97 -0.76
CA ILE A 215 -0.04 3.19 -0.91
C ILE A 215 -0.65 2.88 0.44
N VAL A 216 -1.96 3.05 0.54
CA VAL A 216 -2.77 2.54 1.64
C VAL A 216 -3.77 1.51 1.12
N SER A 217 -4.08 0.52 1.96
CA SER A 217 -5.10 -0.48 1.68
C SER A 217 -6.24 -0.33 2.69
N THR A 218 -7.47 -0.38 2.20
CA THR A 218 -8.66 -0.32 3.04
C THR A 218 -9.81 -1.08 2.43
N THR A 219 -10.62 -1.71 3.29
CA THR A 219 -11.89 -2.32 2.90
C THR A 219 -13.02 -1.67 3.69
N ARG A 220 -14.14 -1.41 3.02
CA ARG A 220 -15.37 -0.89 3.63
C ARG A 220 -16.57 -1.68 3.13
N ILE A 221 -17.52 -1.93 4.04
CA ILE A 221 -18.73 -2.70 3.75
C ILE A 221 -19.93 -1.79 3.92
N PHE A 222 -20.79 -1.76 2.92
CA PHE A 222 -22.09 -1.07 2.92
C PHE A 222 -23.19 -2.10 2.98
N SER A 223 -24.26 -1.83 3.73
CA SER A 223 -25.49 -2.60 3.74
C SER A 223 -26.67 -1.70 3.38
N PHE A 224 -27.53 -2.18 2.50
CA PHE A 224 -28.77 -1.52 2.09
C PHE A 224 -30.00 -2.10 2.81
N GLU A 225 -29.76 -2.84 3.87
CA GLU A 225 -30.74 -3.35 4.79
C GLU A 225 -30.17 -3.33 6.21
N LYS A 226 -31.05 -3.44 7.20
CA LYS A 226 -30.61 -3.53 8.59
C LYS A 226 -29.79 -4.80 8.81
N ILE A 227 -28.61 -4.65 9.40
CA ILE A 227 -27.71 -5.76 9.71
C ILE A 227 -28.31 -6.61 10.84
N SER A 228 -28.37 -7.93 10.64
CA SER A 228 -28.80 -8.85 11.70
C SER A 228 -27.77 -8.90 12.85
N SER A 229 -28.21 -9.26 14.03
CA SER A 229 -27.31 -9.41 15.19
C SER A 229 -26.25 -10.49 14.96
N GLU A 230 -26.59 -11.57 14.25
CA GLU A 230 -25.67 -12.65 13.88
C GLU A 230 -24.58 -12.14 12.94
N ARG A 231 -24.96 -11.35 11.93
CA ARG A 231 -24.00 -10.78 10.98
C ARG A 231 -23.06 -9.77 11.62
N SER A 232 -23.59 -8.94 12.54
CA SER A 232 -22.79 -8.00 13.33
C SER A 232 -21.79 -8.74 14.22
N GLN A 233 -22.24 -9.81 14.92
CA GLN A 233 -21.36 -10.62 15.74
C GLN A 233 -20.29 -11.36 14.91
N GLU A 234 -20.64 -11.84 13.73
CA GLU A 234 -19.69 -12.46 12.81
C GLU A 234 -18.59 -11.48 12.38
N TYR A 235 -18.96 -10.22 12.11
CA TYR A 235 -17.99 -9.19 11.80
C TYR A 235 -17.07 -8.88 12.99
N VAL A 236 -17.62 -8.82 14.21
CA VAL A 236 -16.84 -8.66 15.45
C VAL A 236 -15.83 -9.81 15.62
N ARG A 237 -16.24 -11.06 15.36
CA ARG A 237 -15.34 -12.21 15.41
C ARG A 237 -14.18 -12.07 14.40
N LEU A 238 -14.47 -11.59 13.19
CA LEU A 238 -13.41 -11.32 12.19
C LEU A 238 -12.48 -10.18 12.62
N LEU A 239 -13.00 -9.14 13.25
CA LEU A 239 -12.20 -8.05 13.82
C LEU A 239 -11.29 -8.53 14.97
N ASN A 240 -11.68 -9.56 15.72
CA ASN A 240 -10.80 -10.20 16.72
C ASN A 240 -9.62 -10.94 16.04
N VAL A 241 -9.86 -11.56 14.88
CA VAL A 241 -8.75 -12.13 14.06
C VAL A 241 -7.76 -11.03 13.64
N GLU A 242 -8.26 -9.88 13.18
CA GLU A 242 -7.40 -8.72 12.88
C GLU A 242 -6.67 -8.23 14.13
N ALA A 243 -7.33 -8.17 15.28
CA ALA A 243 -6.69 -7.77 16.53
C ALA A 243 -5.55 -8.68 16.94
N ALA A 244 -5.67 -9.99 16.76
CA ALA A 244 -4.60 -10.96 17.03
C ALA A 244 -3.38 -10.75 16.10
N LEU A 245 -3.61 -10.42 14.82
CA LEU A 245 -2.52 -10.02 13.90
C LEU A 245 -1.81 -8.76 14.42
N LEU A 246 -2.57 -7.74 14.83
CA LEU A 246 -2.04 -6.45 15.27
C LEU A 246 -1.26 -6.51 16.59
N GLU A 247 -1.65 -7.37 17.53
CA GLU A 247 -0.95 -7.55 18.81
C GLU A 247 0.49 -8.06 18.64
N HIS A 248 0.76 -8.77 17.54
CA HIS A 248 2.09 -9.31 17.23
C HIS A 248 2.84 -8.49 16.16
N THR A 249 2.29 -7.33 15.73
CA THR A 249 2.87 -6.49 14.66
C THR A 249 3.89 -5.46 15.16
N GLN A 250 4.32 -5.51 16.42
CA GLN A 250 5.26 -4.56 16.99
C GLN A 250 6.66 -4.66 16.35
N SER A 251 7.39 -3.54 16.35
CA SER A 251 8.81 -3.50 15.96
C SER A 251 9.65 -4.50 16.77
N GLY A 252 10.55 -5.20 16.08
CA GLY A 252 11.43 -6.23 16.67
C GLY A 252 10.79 -7.62 16.82
N LYS A 253 9.48 -7.76 16.52
CA LYS A 253 8.83 -9.10 16.46
C LYS A 253 8.88 -9.64 15.04
N LEU A 254 8.80 -10.97 14.90
CA LEU A 254 8.79 -11.61 13.60
C LEU A 254 7.42 -11.44 12.90
N LEU A 255 7.45 -11.14 11.63
CA LEU A 255 6.23 -11.05 10.80
C LEU A 255 5.45 -12.39 10.78
N SER A 256 6.16 -13.53 10.82
CA SER A 256 5.58 -14.86 10.94
C SER A 256 4.80 -15.08 12.23
N ASP A 257 5.17 -14.42 13.34
CA ASP A 257 4.47 -14.59 14.62
C ASP A 257 3.10 -13.89 14.57
N ALA A 258 3.04 -12.70 13.96
CA ALA A 258 1.77 -12.00 13.72
C ALA A 258 0.85 -12.87 12.83
N PHE A 259 1.39 -13.45 11.75
CA PHE A 259 0.62 -14.34 10.88
C PHE A 259 0.10 -15.56 11.63
N LYS A 260 0.93 -16.26 12.42
CA LYS A 260 0.54 -17.46 13.18
C LYS A 260 -0.55 -17.15 14.22
N ALA A 261 -0.43 -16.01 14.91
CA ALA A 261 -1.44 -15.54 15.86
C ALA A 261 -2.81 -15.35 15.17
N GLY A 262 -2.86 -14.61 14.07
CA GLY A 262 -4.09 -14.41 13.32
C GLY A 262 -4.66 -15.70 12.72
N ALA A 263 -3.82 -16.56 12.15
CA ALA A 263 -4.24 -17.85 11.59
C ALA A 263 -4.88 -18.76 12.64
N SER A 264 -4.31 -18.79 13.86
CA SER A 264 -4.85 -19.58 14.97
C SER A 264 -6.16 -18.99 15.50
N GLU A 265 -6.32 -17.68 15.45
CA GLU A 265 -7.49 -16.99 16.01
C GLU A 265 -8.77 -17.28 15.23
N TYR A 266 -8.72 -17.66 13.96
CA TYR A 266 -9.93 -18.06 13.22
C TYR A 266 -10.71 -19.16 13.95
N ALA A 267 -10.04 -20.22 14.40
CA ALA A 267 -10.69 -21.31 15.14
C ALA A 267 -11.25 -20.83 16.51
N ASN A 268 -10.51 -20.01 17.24
CA ASN A 268 -10.95 -19.42 18.51
C ASN A 268 -12.22 -18.58 18.36
N GLN A 269 -12.37 -17.91 17.22
CA GLN A 269 -13.54 -17.10 16.88
C GLN A 269 -14.67 -17.91 16.20
N GLY A 270 -14.56 -19.25 16.15
CA GLY A 270 -15.61 -20.13 15.63
C GLY A 270 -15.70 -20.20 14.12
N PHE A 271 -14.68 -19.72 13.38
CA PHE A 271 -14.54 -20.00 11.95
C PHE A 271 -13.86 -21.36 11.71
N ALA A 272 -13.87 -21.85 10.48
CA ALA A 272 -13.11 -23.04 10.13
C ALA A 272 -11.60 -22.82 10.41
N SER A 273 -10.93 -23.79 10.99
CA SER A 273 -9.50 -23.69 11.35
C SER A 273 -8.58 -23.45 10.15
N ASN A 274 -9.06 -23.79 8.96
CA ASN A 274 -8.36 -23.60 7.68
C ASN A 274 -8.93 -22.41 6.88
N GLU A 275 -9.78 -21.55 7.45
CA GLU A 275 -10.38 -20.40 6.74
C GLU A 275 -9.29 -19.49 6.15
N TRP A 276 -8.20 -19.28 6.88
CA TRP A 276 -7.04 -18.48 6.44
C TRP A 276 -6.35 -19.02 5.17
N HIS A 277 -6.55 -20.29 4.78
CA HIS A 277 -5.99 -20.84 3.54
C HIS A 277 -6.62 -20.21 2.30
N HIS A 278 -7.82 -19.67 2.40
CA HIS A 278 -8.57 -19.14 1.26
C HIS A 278 -8.14 -17.71 0.84
N HIS A 279 -7.30 -17.04 1.65
CA HIS A 279 -6.81 -15.70 1.35
C HIS A 279 -5.51 -15.41 2.10
N HIS A 280 -4.56 -14.70 1.48
CA HIS A 280 -3.40 -14.19 2.23
C HIS A 280 -3.89 -13.22 3.32
N GLN A 281 -3.25 -13.24 4.49
CA GLN A 281 -3.73 -12.43 5.62
C GLN A 281 -3.22 -10.99 5.60
N GLY A 282 -2.43 -10.61 4.60
CA GLY A 282 -1.82 -9.30 4.50
C GLY A 282 -0.32 -9.33 4.76
N GLY A 283 0.21 -8.24 5.30
CA GLY A 283 1.62 -8.06 5.58
C GLY A 283 2.05 -6.60 5.56
N THR A 284 3.32 -6.36 5.26
CA THR A 284 3.86 -5.00 5.19
C THR A 284 3.44 -4.29 3.91
N THR A 285 3.28 -2.97 3.98
CA THR A 285 2.93 -2.09 2.85
C THR A 285 3.80 -0.83 2.87
N GLY A 286 3.66 0.02 1.87
CA GLY A 286 4.41 1.26 1.76
C GLY A 286 4.39 1.79 0.33
N TYR A 287 5.35 1.42 -0.49
CA TYR A 287 5.43 1.76 -1.91
C TYR A 287 4.95 0.64 -2.84
N LEU A 288 4.57 -0.49 -2.25
CA LEU A 288 3.81 -1.57 -2.87
C LEU A 288 2.56 -1.87 -2.05
N PRO A 289 1.48 -2.39 -2.65
CA PRO A 289 0.31 -2.87 -1.91
C PRO A 289 0.68 -3.89 -0.83
N ARG A 290 1.69 -4.69 -1.13
CA ARG A 290 2.39 -5.57 -0.18
C ARG A 290 3.89 -5.55 -0.51
N GLU A 291 4.69 -5.02 0.41
CA GLU A 291 6.15 -5.15 0.34
C GLU A 291 6.55 -6.59 0.64
N LEU A 292 5.92 -7.19 1.65
CA LEU A 292 6.02 -8.59 2.02
C LEU A 292 4.62 -9.13 2.34
N VAL A 293 4.29 -10.29 1.77
CA VAL A 293 3.11 -11.07 2.18
C VAL A 293 3.53 -11.96 3.34
N ALA A 294 2.84 -11.83 4.47
CA ALA A 294 3.11 -12.61 5.66
C ALA A 294 2.65 -14.07 5.51
N ASN A 295 3.49 -15.00 5.93
CA ASN A 295 3.18 -16.41 6.06
C ASN A 295 3.98 -17.03 7.23
N ALA A 296 3.80 -18.33 7.48
CA ALA A 296 4.45 -19.02 8.61
C ALA A 296 5.99 -19.02 8.53
N ASP A 297 6.55 -18.86 7.34
CA ASP A 297 8.00 -18.93 7.06
C ASP A 297 8.62 -17.56 6.86
N THR A 298 7.86 -16.48 7.03
CA THR A 298 8.38 -15.10 6.90
C THR A 298 9.09 -14.69 8.19
N HIS A 299 10.28 -15.24 8.41
CA HIS A 299 11.12 -14.99 9.59
C HIS A 299 11.90 -13.67 9.47
N ILE A 300 11.17 -12.58 9.23
CA ILE A 300 11.72 -11.22 9.11
C ILE A 300 11.23 -10.39 10.29
N GLU A 301 12.13 -9.69 10.97
CA GLU A 301 11.77 -8.77 12.04
C GLU A 301 11.05 -7.54 11.49
N ASN A 302 9.96 -7.15 12.12
CA ASN A 302 9.26 -5.91 11.84
C ASN A 302 10.17 -4.72 12.20
N LEU A 303 10.30 -3.80 11.26
CA LEU A 303 11.11 -2.60 11.44
C LEU A 303 10.37 -1.56 12.29
N ASP A 304 11.13 -0.61 12.83
CA ASP A 304 10.57 0.57 13.46
C ASP A 304 9.95 1.49 12.39
N ASN A 305 8.80 2.07 12.67
CA ASN A 305 8.02 2.87 11.71
C ASN A 305 7.72 2.12 10.40
N GLN A 306 7.24 0.90 10.52
CA GLN A 306 6.83 0.09 9.36
C GLN A 306 5.32 0.11 9.19
N ALA A 307 4.87 0.25 7.94
CA ALA A 307 3.45 0.22 7.61
C ALA A 307 2.97 -1.21 7.31
N PHE A 308 1.74 -1.52 7.75
CA PHE A 308 1.10 -2.82 7.61
C PHE A 308 -0.32 -2.68 7.07
N ALA A 309 -0.75 -3.66 6.31
CA ALA A 309 -2.13 -3.83 5.92
C ALA A 309 -2.52 -5.31 6.08
N TRP A 310 -3.15 -5.61 7.21
CA TRP A 310 -3.78 -6.92 7.45
C TRP A 310 -5.17 -6.93 6.82
N ASN A 311 -5.57 -8.09 6.30
CA ASN A 311 -6.82 -8.22 5.57
C ASN A 311 -7.53 -9.57 5.76
N PRO A 312 -7.75 -10.02 7.01
CA PRO A 312 -8.47 -11.24 7.27
C PRO A 312 -9.87 -11.21 6.64
N THR A 313 -10.31 -12.38 6.17
CA THR A 313 -11.62 -12.56 5.50
C THR A 313 -12.30 -13.81 5.99
N ALA A 314 -13.61 -13.76 6.17
CA ALA A 314 -14.46 -14.93 6.40
C ALA A 314 -15.91 -14.60 5.98
N SER A 315 -16.63 -15.58 5.46
CA SER A 315 -18.08 -15.47 5.21
C SER A 315 -18.50 -14.22 4.43
N GLY A 316 -17.70 -13.79 3.45
CA GLY A 316 -17.97 -12.57 2.67
C GLY A 316 -17.77 -11.26 3.43
N LEU A 317 -17.13 -11.31 4.60
CA LEU A 317 -16.65 -10.17 5.35
C LEU A 317 -15.14 -10.02 5.16
N LYS A 318 -14.64 -8.80 5.26
CA LYS A 318 -13.22 -8.47 5.22
C LYS A 318 -12.94 -7.29 6.15
N ALA A 319 -11.94 -7.42 7.01
CA ALA A 319 -11.41 -6.33 7.81
C ALA A 319 -10.10 -5.87 7.20
N GLU A 320 -9.98 -4.60 6.85
CA GLU A 320 -8.74 -4.05 6.30
C GLU A 320 -8.64 -2.55 6.54
N SER A 321 -7.55 -2.13 7.14
CA SER A 321 -7.07 -0.75 7.23
C SER A 321 -5.54 -0.77 7.20
N THR A 322 -4.93 0.40 6.97
CA THR A 322 -3.48 0.54 7.03
C THR A 322 -3.06 1.00 8.42
N TRP A 323 -1.99 0.41 8.93
CA TRP A 323 -1.44 0.62 10.26
C TRP A 323 0.00 1.03 10.19
N ILE A 324 0.47 1.75 11.19
CA ILE A 324 1.89 2.01 11.42
C ILE A 324 2.30 1.36 12.74
N ALA A 325 3.40 0.62 12.74
CA ALA A 325 3.97 0.01 13.93
C ALA A 325 5.32 0.62 14.25
N ASN A 326 5.55 0.91 15.52
CA ASN A 326 6.83 1.30 16.05
C ASN A 326 7.12 0.53 17.35
N LYS A 327 8.17 0.91 18.09
CA LYS A 327 8.56 0.26 19.35
C LYS A 327 7.52 0.40 20.47
N PHE A 328 6.61 1.38 20.38
CA PHE A 328 5.72 1.76 21.48
C PHE A 328 4.27 1.38 21.18
N GLU A 329 3.84 1.48 19.92
CA GLU A 329 2.44 1.30 19.55
C GLU A 329 2.25 0.74 18.14
N VAL A 330 1.06 0.19 17.92
CA VAL A 330 0.51 -0.11 16.60
C VAL A 330 -0.74 0.74 16.42
N LYS A 331 -0.65 1.75 15.54
CA LYS A 331 -1.67 2.78 15.35
C LYS A 331 -2.30 2.66 13.97
N GLN A 332 -3.64 2.77 13.89
CA GLN A 332 -4.34 2.90 12.62
C GLN A 332 -4.01 4.25 11.98
N LEU A 333 -3.75 4.23 10.68
CA LEU A 333 -3.62 5.44 9.87
C LEU A 333 -4.98 5.88 9.35
N GLY A 334 -5.15 7.19 9.22
CA GLY A 334 -6.35 7.86 8.75
C GLY A 334 -7.41 8.05 9.84
N SER A 335 -8.13 9.16 9.73
CA SER A 335 -9.34 9.42 10.51
C SER A 335 -10.56 9.15 9.63
N ASP A 336 -11.49 8.37 10.16
CA ASP A 336 -12.72 7.96 9.49
C ASP A 336 -13.94 8.43 10.30
N LEU A 337 -13.91 9.70 10.71
CA LEU A 337 -14.83 10.27 11.71
C LEU A 337 -16.32 10.16 11.36
N ASN A 338 -16.64 10.09 10.07
CA ASN A 338 -18.01 9.97 9.59
C ASN A 338 -18.47 8.52 9.42
N TRP A 339 -17.53 7.56 9.42
CA TRP A 339 -17.87 6.15 9.31
C TRP A 339 -18.33 5.60 10.66
N PRO A 340 -19.35 4.70 10.72
CA PRO A 340 -19.71 4.07 11.98
C PRO A 340 -18.56 3.21 12.51
N HIS A 341 -18.36 3.24 13.83
CA HIS A 341 -17.30 2.51 14.50
C HIS A 341 -17.83 1.51 15.52
N ILE A 342 -17.04 0.48 15.73
CA ILE A 342 -17.23 -0.50 16.80
C ILE A 342 -15.92 -0.68 17.56
N SER A 343 -16.00 -0.87 18.88
CA SER A 343 -14.82 -1.14 19.72
C SER A 343 -14.56 -2.65 19.79
N VAL A 344 -13.37 -3.10 19.35
CA VAL A 344 -12.94 -4.48 19.44
C VAL A 344 -11.51 -4.51 19.94
N ALA A 345 -11.21 -5.31 20.96
CA ALA A 345 -9.88 -5.44 21.57
C ALA A 345 -9.23 -4.06 21.88
N ASN A 346 -9.99 -3.15 22.48
CA ASN A 346 -9.60 -1.77 22.82
C ASN A 346 -9.20 -0.89 21.61
N ARG A 347 -9.66 -1.24 20.41
CA ARG A 347 -9.42 -0.46 19.18
C ARG A 347 -10.75 -0.07 18.54
N LEU A 348 -10.86 1.18 18.09
CA LEU A 348 -11.99 1.61 17.24
C LEU A 348 -11.77 1.07 15.83
N ARG A 349 -12.74 0.30 15.34
CA ARG A 349 -12.70 -0.27 13.99
C ARG A 349 -13.90 0.21 13.17
N PRO A 350 -13.71 0.47 11.86
CA PRO A 350 -14.85 0.75 10.99
C PRO A 350 -15.86 -0.39 11.04
N ASN A 351 -17.11 -0.07 11.28
CA ASN A 351 -18.22 -1.02 11.25
C ASN A 351 -18.81 -1.10 9.83
N ILE A 352 -19.82 -1.95 9.63
CA ILE A 352 -20.61 -1.98 8.39
C ILE A 352 -21.49 -0.72 8.38
N LEU A 353 -21.48 0.02 7.26
CA LEU A 353 -22.31 1.21 7.09
C LEU A 353 -23.69 0.82 6.56
N GLU A 354 -24.73 1.02 7.35
CA GLU A 354 -26.12 0.85 6.93
C GLU A 354 -26.61 2.09 6.16
N ILE A 355 -27.18 1.88 4.97
CA ILE A 355 -27.83 2.89 4.11
C ILE A 355 -29.29 2.45 3.98
N LEU A 356 -30.16 2.93 4.88
CA LEU A 356 -31.57 2.54 4.98
C LEU A 356 -32.49 3.52 4.26
#